data_af07c80ea76209cfb363fdaa8446874e
#
_entry.id   af07c80ea76209cfb363fdaa8446874e
#
_cell.length_a   1.000
_cell.length_b   1.000
_cell.length_c   1.000
_cell.angle_alpha   90.00
_cell.angle_beta   90.00
_cell.angle_gamma   90.00
#
_symmetry.space_group_name_H-M   'P 1'
#
loop_
_entity.id
_entity.type
_entity.pdbx_description
1 polymer ?
#
loop_
_entity_poly.entity_id
_entity_poly.type
_entity_poly.pdbx_seq_one_letter_code
_entity_poly.pdbx_strand_id
1 'polypeptide(L)'
;MSDADGGGEPMRIVSLCPSLTELVFDLGSGDELVGRTRFCIHPADRVGRIERVGGTKNPKIQRIIELAPDLVLMNEEENRIEDADALRAAGLTVHASMPRTAEETAAMVRSIGGTIERRAAAEAIAQDIEARAARVRAAAAARPPITYAYLIWRDPWMTVSDDTFVSGLLALPGGRNVFGGSESRYPTISPDELRAADPSLVLLSSEPFPFREIHAEELASLAGMARERIHLVDGELLSWHGSRTPRGIDYAEAVLTGAGEP
;
A
#
# COMPACT_ATOMS: atom_id res chain seq x y z
N MET A 1 5.72 -18.11 40.82
CA MET A 1 4.75 -17.01 40.92
C MET A 1 4.06 -16.97 39.58
N SER A 2 2.80 -17.37 39.57
CA SER A 2 1.97 -17.52 38.37
C SER A 2 1.54 -16.13 37.95
N ASP A 3 1.97 -15.70 36.75
CA ASP A 3 1.43 -14.52 36.11
C ASP A 3 -0.04 -14.84 35.75
N ALA A 4 -0.93 -14.13 36.43
CA ALA A 4 -2.35 -14.18 36.15
C ALA A 4 -2.58 -13.57 34.75
N ASP A 5 -2.86 -14.44 33.80
CA ASP A 5 -3.43 -14.08 32.50
C ASP A 5 -4.72 -13.29 32.77
N GLY A 6 -4.71 -11.99 32.48
CA GLY A 6 -5.89 -11.15 32.49
C GLY A 6 -6.77 -11.54 31.32
N GLY A 7 -7.64 -12.53 31.54
CA GLY A 7 -8.56 -13.07 30.54
C GLY A 7 -9.66 -12.09 30.14
N GLY A 8 -9.30 -11.03 29.40
CA GLY A 8 -10.25 -10.30 28.56
C GLY A 8 -10.61 -11.15 27.35
N GLU A 9 -11.85 -11.05 26.85
CA GLU A 9 -12.20 -11.67 25.58
C GLU A 9 -11.25 -11.15 24.49
N PRO A 10 -10.79 -12.03 23.56
CA PRO A 10 -9.89 -11.60 22.48
C PRO A 10 -10.58 -10.54 21.63
N MET A 11 -9.83 -9.50 21.24
CA MET A 11 -10.33 -8.42 20.40
C MET A 11 -10.87 -8.98 19.09
N ARG A 12 -11.97 -8.43 18.60
CA ARG A 12 -12.60 -8.81 17.34
C ARG A 12 -12.31 -7.74 16.29
N ILE A 13 -11.54 -8.07 15.27
CA ILE A 13 -11.07 -7.12 14.25
C ILE A 13 -11.69 -7.43 12.89
N VAL A 14 -12.21 -6.41 12.21
CA VAL A 14 -12.54 -6.46 10.79
C VAL A 14 -11.55 -5.59 10.03
N SER A 15 -10.94 -6.13 8.97
CA SER A 15 -10.03 -5.38 8.11
C SER A 15 -10.61 -5.23 6.70
N LEU A 16 -10.75 -3.98 6.24
CA LEU A 16 -11.30 -3.65 4.92
C LEU A 16 -10.24 -3.28 3.88
N CYS A 17 -8.95 -3.46 4.21
CA CYS A 17 -7.84 -3.21 3.31
C CYS A 17 -6.84 -4.39 3.33
N PRO A 18 -6.34 -4.86 2.17
CA PRO A 18 -5.41 -5.99 2.09
C PRO A 18 -4.13 -5.81 2.91
N SER A 19 -3.46 -4.67 2.77
CA SER A 19 -2.21 -4.37 3.48
C SER A 19 -2.40 -4.29 5.00
N LEU A 20 -3.55 -3.79 5.47
CA LEU A 20 -3.89 -3.76 6.90
C LEU A 20 -4.23 -5.15 7.45
N THR A 21 -4.82 -6.02 6.61
CA THR A 21 -5.04 -7.43 6.99
C THR A 21 -3.70 -8.14 7.21
N GLU A 22 -2.75 -7.98 6.30
CA GLU A 22 -1.39 -8.54 6.44
C GLU A 22 -0.70 -7.97 7.68
N LEU A 23 -0.78 -6.66 7.91
CA LEU A 23 -0.22 -6.02 9.11
C LEU A 23 -0.76 -6.64 10.41
N VAL A 24 -2.07 -6.93 10.52
CA VAL A 24 -2.65 -7.55 11.72
C VAL A 24 -2.05 -8.94 11.95
N PHE A 25 -1.82 -9.72 10.89
CA PHE A 25 -1.13 -11.00 11.01
C PHE A 25 0.32 -10.85 11.48
N ASP A 26 1.06 -9.90 10.92
CA ASP A 26 2.47 -9.66 11.25
C ASP A 26 2.65 -9.07 12.65
N LEU A 27 1.63 -8.39 13.17
CA LEU A 27 1.57 -7.96 14.56
C LEU A 27 1.21 -9.10 15.54
N GLY A 28 0.90 -10.30 15.04
CA GLY A 28 0.55 -11.46 15.88
C GLY A 28 -0.92 -11.51 16.33
N SER A 29 -1.80 -10.73 15.70
CA SER A 29 -3.25 -10.67 16.00
C SER A 29 -4.12 -11.29 14.90
N GLY A 30 -3.57 -12.12 14.04
CA GLY A 30 -4.31 -12.73 12.93
C GLY A 30 -5.50 -13.57 13.35
N ASP A 31 -5.47 -14.19 14.52
CA ASP A 31 -6.56 -15.00 15.05
C ASP A 31 -7.71 -14.14 15.63
N GLU A 32 -7.48 -12.84 15.82
CA GLU A 32 -8.46 -11.83 16.23
C GLU A 32 -9.29 -11.29 15.03
N LEU A 33 -8.87 -11.60 13.78
CA LEU A 33 -9.60 -11.20 12.59
C LEU A 33 -10.88 -12.02 12.41
N VAL A 34 -12.03 -11.36 12.50
CA VAL A 34 -13.37 -11.96 12.31
C VAL A 34 -13.97 -11.64 10.94
N GLY A 35 -13.43 -10.66 10.21
CA GLY A 35 -13.90 -10.28 8.88
C GLY A 35 -12.83 -9.60 8.05
N ARG A 36 -12.88 -9.83 6.71
CA ARG A 36 -11.96 -9.25 5.73
C ARG A 36 -12.62 -9.01 4.38
N THR A 37 -11.99 -8.22 3.51
CA THR A 37 -12.46 -8.13 2.12
C THR A 37 -12.03 -9.35 1.30
N ARG A 38 -12.66 -9.54 0.12
CA ARG A 38 -12.25 -10.58 -0.83
C ARG A 38 -10.85 -10.39 -1.38
N PHE A 39 -10.32 -9.17 -1.33
CA PHE A 39 -8.99 -8.80 -1.82
C PHE A 39 -7.88 -9.03 -0.80
N CYS A 40 -8.20 -9.30 0.46
CA CYS A 40 -7.23 -9.70 1.46
C CYS A 40 -6.80 -11.15 1.20
N ILE A 41 -5.66 -11.33 0.56
CA ILE A 41 -5.16 -12.64 0.09
C ILE A 41 -3.93 -13.12 0.84
N HIS A 42 -3.34 -12.29 1.67
CA HIS A 42 -2.17 -12.62 2.49
C HIS A 42 -2.48 -12.61 4.00
N PRO A 43 -1.82 -13.51 4.76
CA PRO A 43 -1.04 -14.67 4.32
C PRO A 43 -1.94 -15.77 3.74
N ALA A 44 -1.55 -16.37 2.61
CA ALA A 44 -2.42 -17.23 1.80
C ALA A 44 -2.91 -18.50 2.52
N ASP A 45 -2.10 -19.04 3.43
CA ASP A 45 -2.40 -20.26 4.22
C ASP A 45 -3.37 -20.00 5.37
N ARG A 46 -3.49 -18.77 5.87
CA ARG A 46 -4.29 -18.42 7.06
C ARG A 46 -5.52 -17.59 6.75
N VAL A 47 -5.39 -16.61 5.85
CA VAL A 47 -6.43 -15.61 5.56
C VAL A 47 -7.74 -16.24 5.04
N GLY A 48 -7.65 -17.41 4.40
CA GLY A 48 -8.80 -18.12 3.83
C GLY A 48 -9.90 -18.48 4.83
N ARG A 49 -9.57 -18.60 6.12
CA ARG A 49 -10.49 -18.99 7.20
C ARG A 49 -11.36 -17.84 7.71
N ILE A 50 -10.99 -16.60 7.40
CA ILE A 50 -11.67 -15.40 7.88
C ILE A 50 -12.84 -15.07 6.96
N GLU A 51 -13.97 -14.68 7.54
CA GLU A 51 -15.19 -14.39 6.80
C GLU A 51 -14.99 -13.23 5.81
N ARG A 52 -15.56 -13.36 4.60
CA ARG A 52 -15.53 -12.31 3.56
C ARG A 52 -16.71 -11.36 3.71
N VAL A 53 -16.45 -10.14 4.11
CA VAL A 53 -17.45 -9.08 4.31
C VAL A 53 -17.62 -8.14 3.08
N GLY A 54 -17.26 -8.58 1.89
CA GLY A 54 -17.43 -7.83 0.64
C GLY A 54 -16.12 -7.41 0.00
N GLY A 55 -16.14 -6.31 -0.75
CA GLY A 55 -14.95 -5.67 -1.37
C GLY A 55 -14.55 -4.39 -0.66
N THR A 56 -13.42 -3.78 -1.07
CA THR A 56 -12.92 -2.53 -0.48
C THR A 56 -13.87 -1.35 -0.73
N LYS A 57 -14.47 -1.24 -1.92
CA LYS A 57 -15.41 -0.17 -2.30
C LYS A 57 -16.88 -0.52 -2.07
N ASN A 58 -17.19 -1.76 -1.69
CA ASN A 58 -18.57 -2.23 -1.46
C ASN A 58 -18.60 -3.28 -0.33
N PRO A 59 -18.19 -2.93 0.89
CA PRO A 59 -18.30 -3.80 2.05
C PRO A 59 -19.76 -4.03 2.42
N LYS A 60 -20.05 -5.20 2.99
CA LYS A 60 -21.38 -5.55 3.49
C LYS A 60 -21.54 -4.97 4.90
N ILE A 61 -21.89 -3.69 5.01
CA ILE A 61 -21.96 -2.95 6.28
C ILE A 61 -22.80 -3.68 7.32
N GLN A 62 -24.02 -4.15 6.97
CA GLN A 62 -24.86 -4.89 7.90
C GLN A 62 -24.20 -6.13 8.44
N ARG A 63 -23.45 -6.87 7.58
CA ARG A 63 -22.73 -8.07 8.02
C ARG A 63 -21.56 -7.74 8.95
N ILE A 64 -20.88 -6.61 8.74
CA ILE A 64 -19.82 -6.15 9.64
C ILE A 64 -20.43 -5.83 11.02
N ILE A 65 -21.58 -5.15 11.06
CA ILE A 65 -22.28 -4.84 12.31
C ILE A 65 -22.68 -6.12 13.05
N GLU A 66 -23.22 -7.14 12.34
CA GLU A 66 -23.57 -8.44 12.92
C GLU A 66 -22.38 -9.20 13.51
N LEU A 67 -21.19 -9.03 12.94
CA LEU A 67 -19.95 -9.59 13.47
C LEU A 67 -19.53 -8.95 14.79
N ALA A 68 -20.13 -7.81 15.16
CA ALA A 68 -19.84 -7.05 16.38
C ALA A 68 -18.33 -6.90 16.64
N PRO A 69 -17.55 -6.28 15.71
CA PRO A 69 -16.13 -6.09 15.92
C PRO A 69 -15.88 -4.96 16.93
N ASP A 70 -14.79 -5.09 17.70
CA ASP A 70 -14.29 -4.03 18.57
C ASP A 70 -13.55 -2.94 17.77
N LEU A 71 -12.98 -3.36 16.60
CA LEU A 71 -12.20 -2.49 15.72
C LEU A 71 -12.43 -2.81 14.25
N VAL A 72 -12.68 -1.78 13.45
CA VAL A 72 -12.67 -1.86 11.98
C VAL A 72 -11.49 -1.07 11.45
N LEU A 73 -10.59 -1.74 10.72
CA LEU A 73 -9.45 -1.12 10.05
C LEU A 73 -9.82 -0.76 8.61
N MET A 74 -9.61 0.50 8.24
CA MET A 74 -9.90 1.06 6.92
C MET A 74 -8.72 1.88 6.41
N ASN A 75 -8.60 1.95 5.07
CA ASN A 75 -7.73 2.89 4.38
C ASN A 75 -8.59 3.86 3.56
N GLU A 76 -8.35 5.17 3.70
CA GLU A 76 -9.19 6.21 3.08
C GLU A 76 -9.07 6.22 1.54
N GLU A 77 -7.98 5.69 0.99
CA GLU A 77 -7.80 5.53 -0.45
C GLU A 77 -8.59 4.34 -1.00
N GLU A 78 -8.58 3.22 -0.27
CA GLU A 78 -9.21 1.97 -0.67
C GLU A 78 -10.70 1.91 -0.32
N ASN A 79 -11.12 2.53 0.76
CA ASN A 79 -12.48 2.47 1.28
C ASN A 79 -13.21 3.80 1.02
N ARG A 80 -14.53 3.78 1.17
CA ARG A 80 -15.38 4.96 1.00
C ARG A 80 -15.63 5.61 2.36
N ILE A 81 -15.66 6.93 2.39
CA ILE A 81 -15.94 7.68 3.63
C ILE A 81 -17.34 7.37 4.17
N GLU A 82 -18.33 7.18 3.27
CA GLU A 82 -19.70 6.87 3.65
C GLU A 82 -19.80 5.51 4.37
N ASP A 83 -18.94 4.54 4.02
CA ASP A 83 -18.89 3.25 4.69
C ASP A 83 -18.32 3.39 6.10
N ALA A 84 -17.28 4.22 6.28
CA ALA A 84 -16.72 4.54 7.60
C ALA A 84 -17.76 5.25 8.50
N ASP A 85 -18.51 6.21 7.95
CA ASP A 85 -19.53 6.95 8.69
C ASP A 85 -20.69 6.05 9.08
N ALA A 86 -21.12 5.14 8.21
CA ALA A 86 -22.16 4.16 8.53
C ALA A 86 -21.75 3.21 9.67
N LEU A 87 -20.48 2.76 9.69
CA LEU A 87 -19.95 1.92 10.77
C LEU A 87 -19.84 2.66 12.09
N ARG A 88 -19.36 3.92 12.07
CA ARG A 88 -19.32 4.80 13.26
C ARG A 88 -20.72 5.09 13.80
N ALA A 89 -21.69 5.36 12.93
CA ALA A 89 -23.08 5.58 13.31
C ALA A 89 -23.72 4.34 13.96
N ALA A 90 -23.26 3.15 13.62
CA ALA A 90 -23.65 1.90 14.28
C ALA A 90 -22.90 1.65 15.60
N GLY A 91 -22.07 2.57 16.07
CA GLY A 91 -21.34 2.48 17.33
C GLY A 91 -20.03 1.71 17.26
N LEU A 92 -19.53 1.36 16.07
CA LEU A 92 -18.27 0.64 15.92
C LEU A 92 -17.06 1.59 15.95
N THR A 93 -15.95 1.13 16.54
CA THR A 93 -14.67 1.85 16.46
C THR A 93 -14.05 1.65 15.09
N VAL A 94 -13.79 2.75 14.37
CA VAL A 94 -13.17 2.74 13.05
C VAL A 94 -11.83 3.46 13.08
N HIS A 95 -10.75 2.74 12.78
CA HIS A 95 -9.43 3.31 12.52
C HIS A 95 -9.24 3.44 11.01
N ALA A 96 -9.34 4.66 10.52
CA ALA A 96 -9.09 4.99 9.13
C ALA A 96 -7.72 5.67 8.99
N SER A 97 -6.94 5.30 7.97
CA SER A 97 -5.60 5.83 7.71
C SER A 97 -5.33 5.97 6.22
N MET A 98 -4.44 6.90 5.86
CA MET A 98 -3.98 7.10 4.49
C MET A 98 -2.52 7.58 4.51
N PRO A 99 -1.55 6.71 4.84
CA PRO A 99 -0.15 7.09 4.84
C PRO A 99 0.33 7.34 3.40
N ARG A 100 1.13 8.38 3.23
CA ARG A 100 1.76 8.77 1.95
C ARG A 100 3.28 8.62 1.97
N THR A 101 3.85 8.47 3.16
CA THR A 101 5.30 8.37 3.37
C THR A 101 5.66 7.19 4.26
N ALA A 102 6.94 6.85 4.30
CA ALA A 102 7.46 5.84 5.20
C ALA A 102 7.24 6.23 6.68
N GLU A 103 7.44 7.51 7.01
CA GLU A 103 7.26 8.05 8.36
C GLU A 103 5.78 8.00 8.80
N GLU A 104 4.85 8.36 7.90
CA GLU A 104 3.41 8.25 8.16
C GLU A 104 2.99 6.78 8.33
N THR A 105 3.59 5.87 7.55
CA THR A 105 3.35 4.43 7.70
C THR A 105 3.86 3.91 9.04
N ALA A 106 5.05 4.30 9.47
CA ALA A 106 5.58 3.93 10.78
C ALA A 106 4.67 4.43 11.92
N ALA A 107 4.16 5.66 11.81
CA ALA A 107 3.19 6.23 12.77
C ALA A 107 1.87 5.45 12.77
N MET A 108 1.34 5.08 11.59
CA MET A 108 0.12 4.26 11.46
C MET A 108 0.31 2.89 12.10
N VAL A 109 1.44 2.21 11.85
CA VAL A 109 1.76 0.89 12.44
C VAL A 109 1.78 0.98 13.97
N ARG A 110 2.43 2.01 14.55
CA ARG A 110 2.42 2.25 15.99
C ARG A 110 1.01 2.49 16.55
N SER A 111 0.20 3.27 15.84
CA SER A 111 -1.19 3.56 16.23
C SER A 111 -2.04 2.29 16.27
N ILE A 112 -2.02 1.50 15.19
CA ILE A 112 -2.74 0.23 15.13
C ILE A 112 -2.24 -0.72 16.21
N GLY A 113 -0.90 -0.92 16.32
CA GLY A 113 -0.30 -1.78 17.34
C GLY A 113 -0.59 -1.35 18.77
N GLY A 114 -0.73 -0.04 19.01
CA GLY A 114 -1.20 0.51 20.28
C GLY A 114 -2.64 0.13 20.59
N THR A 115 -3.52 0.21 19.60
CA THR A 115 -4.95 -0.11 19.72
C THR A 115 -5.20 -1.59 19.95
N ILE A 116 -4.46 -2.47 19.28
CA ILE A 116 -4.61 -3.95 19.41
C ILE A 116 -3.64 -4.57 20.43
N GLU A 117 -3.02 -3.77 21.28
CA GLU A 117 -2.11 -4.19 22.35
C GLU A 117 -0.87 -4.97 21.88
N ARG A 118 -0.36 -4.67 20.69
CA ARG A 118 0.83 -5.27 20.09
C ARG A 118 1.97 -4.25 19.92
N ARG A 119 2.17 -3.38 20.94
CA ARG A 119 3.11 -2.24 20.89
C ARG A 119 4.53 -2.63 20.53
N ALA A 120 5.05 -3.73 21.11
CA ALA A 120 6.43 -4.15 20.88
C ALA A 120 6.65 -4.60 19.40
N ALA A 121 5.72 -5.38 18.84
CA ALA A 121 5.78 -5.82 17.45
C ALA A 121 5.65 -4.62 16.49
N ALA A 122 4.72 -3.70 16.79
CA ALA A 122 4.52 -2.50 15.98
C ALA A 122 5.74 -1.58 16.01
N GLU A 123 6.37 -1.41 17.16
CA GLU A 123 7.59 -0.60 17.29
C GLU A 123 8.75 -1.20 16.48
N ALA A 124 8.92 -2.53 16.49
CA ALA A 124 9.96 -3.20 15.70
C ALA A 124 9.76 -2.96 14.19
N ILE A 125 8.52 -3.08 13.69
CA ILE A 125 8.20 -2.81 12.28
C ILE A 125 8.43 -1.32 11.95
N ALA A 126 7.97 -0.41 12.80
CA ALA A 126 8.11 1.01 12.59
C ALA A 126 9.58 1.46 12.56
N GLN A 127 10.42 0.94 13.46
CA GLN A 127 11.85 1.21 13.48
C GLN A 127 12.57 0.66 12.23
N ASP A 128 12.18 -0.52 11.72
CA ASP A 128 12.76 -1.07 10.48
C ASP A 128 12.39 -0.18 9.28
N ILE A 129 11.15 0.29 9.19
CA ILE A 129 10.72 1.26 8.16
C ILE A 129 11.59 2.52 8.21
N GLU A 130 11.70 3.15 9.39
CA GLU A 130 12.44 4.40 9.58
C GLU A 130 13.94 4.24 9.27
N ALA A 131 14.56 3.15 9.72
CA ALA A 131 15.96 2.86 9.49
C ALA A 131 16.28 2.66 8.01
N ARG A 132 15.44 1.87 7.28
CA ARG A 132 15.63 1.66 5.83
C ARG A 132 15.38 2.95 5.06
N ALA A 133 14.32 3.71 5.37
CA ALA A 133 14.05 4.99 4.73
C ALA A 133 15.22 5.97 4.90
N ALA A 134 15.78 6.07 6.11
CA ALA A 134 16.94 6.92 6.37
C ALA A 134 18.19 6.47 5.59
N ARG A 135 18.46 5.16 5.55
CA ARG A 135 19.57 4.57 4.80
C ARG A 135 19.46 4.89 3.30
N VAL A 136 18.31 4.59 2.71
CA VAL A 136 18.08 4.77 1.26
C VAL A 136 18.14 6.25 0.87
N ARG A 137 17.51 7.12 1.66
CA ARG A 137 17.57 8.58 1.46
C ARG A 137 19.00 9.12 1.53
N ALA A 138 19.79 8.66 2.49
CA ALA A 138 21.20 9.05 2.61
C ALA A 138 22.02 8.59 1.39
N ALA A 139 21.80 7.37 0.90
CA ALA A 139 22.47 6.85 -0.29
C ALA A 139 22.06 7.60 -1.57
N ALA A 140 20.85 8.13 -1.64
CA ALA A 140 20.34 8.89 -2.78
C ALA A 140 20.87 10.34 -2.82
N ALA A 141 21.25 10.93 -1.69
CA ALA A 141 21.56 12.35 -1.56
C ALA A 141 22.72 12.82 -2.48
N ALA A 142 23.63 11.95 -2.87
CA ALA A 142 24.77 12.28 -3.74
C ALA A 142 24.50 12.00 -5.24
N ARG A 143 23.30 11.54 -5.60
CA ARG A 143 22.95 11.16 -6.98
C ARG A 143 21.95 12.16 -7.59
N PRO A 144 22.02 12.41 -8.91
CA PRO A 144 20.97 13.17 -9.58
C PRO A 144 19.65 12.39 -9.49
N PRO A 145 18.50 13.10 -9.44
CA PRO A 145 17.20 12.45 -9.42
C PRO A 145 16.96 11.60 -10.66
N ILE A 146 16.34 10.43 -10.46
CA ILE A 146 15.91 9.54 -11.54
C ILE A 146 14.45 9.84 -11.85
N THR A 147 14.18 10.31 -13.08
CA THR A 147 12.81 10.62 -13.48
C THR A 147 12.03 9.35 -13.81
N TYR A 148 10.78 9.27 -13.34
CA TYR A 148 9.93 8.12 -13.64
C TYR A 148 8.47 8.53 -13.90
N ALA A 149 7.74 7.64 -14.59
CA ALA A 149 6.29 7.58 -14.59
C ALA A 149 5.84 6.22 -14.06
N TYR A 150 4.83 6.18 -13.18
CA TYR A 150 4.30 4.94 -12.61
C TYR A 150 2.86 4.75 -13.07
N LEU A 151 2.59 3.73 -13.89
CA LEU A 151 1.28 3.49 -14.49
C LEU A 151 0.54 2.37 -13.74
N ILE A 152 -0.74 2.65 -13.46
CA ILE A 152 -1.61 1.78 -12.65
C ILE A 152 -2.80 1.22 -13.42
N TRP A 153 -3.13 1.79 -14.59
CA TRP A 153 -4.30 1.41 -15.38
C TRP A 153 -4.09 1.63 -16.87
N ARG A 154 -4.80 0.84 -17.67
CA ARG A 154 -4.86 0.94 -19.14
C ARG A 154 -6.32 1.06 -19.58
N ASP A 155 -6.56 1.85 -20.62
CA ASP A 155 -7.89 2.21 -21.16
C ASP A 155 -8.81 2.92 -20.15
N PRO A 156 -8.53 4.21 -19.85
CA PRO A 156 -7.40 5.03 -20.33
C PRO A 156 -6.09 4.72 -19.59
N TRP A 157 -4.93 5.15 -20.12
CA TRP A 157 -3.68 5.11 -19.38
C TRP A 157 -3.76 6.06 -18.19
N MET A 158 -3.51 5.54 -16.99
CA MET A 158 -3.52 6.33 -15.75
C MET A 158 -2.22 6.16 -15.00
N THR A 159 -1.76 7.26 -14.44
CA THR A 159 -0.57 7.34 -13.58
C THR A 159 -0.96 7.84 -12.19
N VAL A 160 0.03 8.15 -11.37
CA VAL A 160 -0.13 8.66 -10.01
C VAL A 160 0.50 10.04 -9.87
N SER A 161 0.01 10.87 -8.95
CA SER A 161 0.65 12.12 -8.53
C SER A 161 1.57 11.90 -7.32
N ASP A 162 2.24 12.95 -6.86
CA ASP A 162 3.08 12.90 -5.65
C ASP A 162 2.26 12.71 -4.36
N ASP A 163 0.94 12.93 -4.40
CA ASP A 163 0.04 12.72 -3.27
C ASP A 163 -0.37 11.24 -3.10
N THR A 164 0.56 10.29 -3.32
CA THR A 164 0.33 8.85 -3.19
C THR A 164 1.46 8.17 -2.43
N PHE A 165 1.15 7.06 -1.74
CA PHE A 165 2.14 6.27 -1.02
C PHE A 165 3.27 5.78 -1.93
N VAL A 166 2.93 5.29 -3.13
CA VAL A 166 3.94 4.79 -4.08
C VAL A 166 4.92 5.88 -4.50
N SER A 167 4.45 7.11 -4.72
CA SER A 167 5.35 8.24 -5.02
C SER A 167 6.23 8.61 -3.84
N GLY A 168 5.69 8.59 -2.62
CA GLY A 168 6.48 8.80 -1.40
C GLY A 168 7.56 7.73 -1.21
N LEU A 169 7.25 6.47 -1.55
CA LEU A 169 8.19 5.36 -1.45
C LEU A 169 9.31 5.48 -2.51
N LEU A 170 8.96 5.75 -3.78
CA LEU A 170 9.92 5.94 -4.87
C LEU A 170 10.76 7.23 -4.73
N ALA A 171 10.29 8.22 -3.97
CA ALA A 171 11.07 9.41 -3.67
C ALA A 171 12.28 9.14 -2.74
N LEU A 172 12.21 8.09 -1.89
CA LEU A 172 13.30 7.74 -0.97
C LEU A 172 14.63 7.48 -1.69
N PRO A 173 14.70 6.64 -2.75
CA PRO A 173 15.91 6.43 -3.52
C PRO A 173 16.25 7.54 -4.54
N GLY A 174 15.57 8.69 -4.47
CA GLY A 174 15.81 9.83 -5.34
C GLY A 174 14.96 9.83 -6.63
N GLY A 175 13.84 9.13 -6.65
CA GLY A 175 12.89 9.18 -7.74
C GLY A 175 12.18 10.51 -7.84
N ARG A 176 11.97 11.00 -9.07
CA ARG A 176 11.17 12.18 -9.38
C ARG A 176 10.07 11.81 -10.37
N ASN A 177 8.84 11.83 -9.89
CA ASN A 177 7.66 11.55 -10.71
C ASN A 177 7.45 12.71 -11.72
N VAL A 178 7.44 12.40 -13.02
CA VAL A 178 7.24 13.43 -14.06
C VAL A 178 5.79 13.95 -14.09
N PHE A 179 4.84 13.22 -13.50
CA PHE A 179 3.44 13.63 -13.34
C PHE A 179 3.08 14.01 -11.90
N GLY A 180 4.09 14.15 -11.02
CA GLY A 180 3.91 14.38 -9.59
C GLY A 180 3.09 15.61 -9.23
N GLY A 181 3.22 16.70 -10.02
CA GLY A 181 2.50 17.95 -9.82
C GLY A 181 1.04 17.97 -10.30
N SER A 182 0.46 16.83 -10.70
CA SER A 182 -0.94 16.77 -11.13
C SER A 182 -1.90 17.04 -9.96
N GLU A 183 -2.98 17.81 -10.21
CA GLU A 183 -4.02 18.08 -9.21
C GLU A 183 -4.81 16.81 -8.83
N SER A 184 -5.04 15.91 -9.81
CA SER A 184 -5.63 14.60 -9.57
C SER A 184 -4.60 13.64 -8.99
N ARG A 185 -4.97 12.84 -7.99
CA ARG A 185 -4.13 11.76 -7.46
C ARG A 185 -3.82 10.70 -8.52
N TYR A 186 -4.77 10.45 -9.42
CA TYR A 186 -4.71 9.43 -10.46
C TYR A 186 -5.03 10.07 -11.81
N PRO A 187 -4.11 10.84 -12.39
CA PRO A 187 -4.36 11.51 -13.66
C PRO A 187 -4.38 10.52 -14.82
N THR A 188 -5.28 10.74 -15.75
CA THR A 188 -5.24 10.11 -17.08
C THR A 188 -4.20 10.83 -17.92
N ILE A 189 -3.40 10.07 -18.64
CA ILE A 189 -2.37 10.56 -19.56
C ILE A 189 -2.48 9.89 -20.93
N SER A 190 -2.03 10.59 -21.96
CA SER A 190 -1.85 10.02 -23.30
C SER A 190 -0.42 9.51 -23.51
N PRO A 191 -0.17 8.59 -24.46
CA PRO A 191 1.18 8.23 -24.86
C PRO A 191 2.03 9.42 -25.33
N ASP A 192 1.41 10.44 -25.96
CA ASP A 192 2.09 11.67 -26.39
C ASP A 192 2.55 12.52 -25.20
N GLU A 193 1.74 12.65 -24.17
CA GLU A 193 2.13 13.33 -22.92
C GLU A 193 3.26 12.58 -22.22
N LEU A 194 3.21 11.24 -22.18
CA LEU A 194 4.29 10.42 -21.63
C LEU A 194 5.60 10.64 -22.39
N ARG A 195 5.54 10.66 -23.74
CA ARG A 195 6.71 10.97 -24.59
C ARG A 195 7.26 12.36 -24.33
N ALA A 196 6.39 13.36 -24.21
CA ALA A 196 6.78 14.75 -23.98
C ALA A 196 7.42 14.94 -22.58
N ALA A 197 6.95 14.20 -21.58
CA ALA A 197 7.50 14.22 -20.21
C ALA A 197 8.88 13.54 -20.12
N ASP A 198 9.20 12.66 -21.07
CA ASP A 198 10.48 11.97 -21.24
C ASP A 198 11.09 11.39 -19.94
N PRO A 199 10.34 10.54 -19.17
CA PRO A 199 10.88 9.92 -17.96
C PRO A 199 12.03 8.97 -18.29
N SER A 200 13.04 8.85 -17.41
CA SER A 200 14.10 7.86 -17.56
C SER A 200 13.58 6.43 -17.46
N LEU A 201 12.56 6.21 -16.62
CA LEU A 201 11.91 4.92 -16.40
C LEU A 201 10.39 5.06 -16.49
N VAL A 202 9.75 4.06 -17.07
CA VAL A 202 8.30 3.87 -17.02
C VAL A 202 8.02 2.57 -16.28
N LEU A 203 7.32 2.66 -15.16
CA LEU A 203 7.04 1.53 -14.28
C LEU A 203 5.58 1.11 -14.48
N LEU A 204 5.37 -0.11 -14.93
CA LEU A 204 4.05 -0.70 -15.15
C LEU A 204 3.73 -1.64 -13.98
N SER A 205 2.79 -1.26 -13.13
CA SER A 205 2.41 -1.97 -11.93
C SER A 205 1.70 -3.30 -12.21
N SER A 206 1.94 -4.32 -11.38
CA SER A 206 1.17 -5.57 -11.44
C SER A 206 -0.27 -5.43 -10.93
N GLU A 207 -0.61 -4.32 -10.26
CA GLU A 207 -1.93 -3.99 -9.74
C GLU A 207 -2.22 -2.48 -9.75
N PRO A 208 -3.48 -2.03 -9.72
CA PRO A 208 -4.72 -2.82 -9.84
C PRO A 208 -4.94 -3.39 -11.25
N PHE A 209 -4.31 -2.83 -12.29
CA PHE A 209 -4.31 -3.42 -13.63
C PHE A 209 -3.10 -4.35 -13.78
N PRO A 210 -3.30 -5.64 -14.13
CA PRO A 210 -2.21 -6.60 -14.22
C PRO A 210 -1.41 -6.40 -15.51
N PHE A 211 -0.53 -5.42 -15.52
CA PHE A 211 0.35 -5.17 -16.67
C PHE A 211 1.22 -6.39 -16.98
N ARG A 212 1.49 -6.58 -18.26
CA ARG A 212 2.29 -7.69 -18.83
C ARG A 212 3.16 -7.17 -19.96
N GLU A 213 4.09 -7.98 -20.43
CA GLU A 213 5.02 -7.66 -21.50
C GLU A 213 4.37 -7.04 -22.73
N ILE A 214 3.24 -7.60 -23.17
CA ILE A 214 2.48 -7.08 -24.33
C ILE A 214 2.06 -5.62 -24.16
N HIS A 215 1.76 -5.19 -22.94
CA HIS A 215 1.38 -3.81 -22.67
C HIS A 215 2.60 -2.87 -22.65
N ALA A 216 3.76 -3.39 -22.25
CA ALA A 216 5.01 -2.65 -22.31
C ALA A 216 5.44 -2.42 -23.78
N GLU A 217 5.32 -3.43 -24.64
CA GLU A 217 5.59 -3.34 -26.08
C GLU A 217 4.62 -2.35 -26.75
N GLU A 218 3.33 -2.45 -26.41
CA GLU A 218 2.30 -1.53 -26.91
C GLU A 218 2.61 -0.08 -26.54
N LEU A 219 2.91 0.18 -25.26
CA LEU A 219 3.21 1.53 -24.77
C LEU A 219 4.48 2.09 -25.40
N ALA A 220 5.52 1.26 -25.56
CA ALA A 220 6.75 1.63 -26.26
C ALA A 220 6.47 2.11 -27.67
N SER A 221 5.64 1.36 -28.41
CA SER A 221 5.23 1.70 -29.77
C SER A 221 4.40 2.99 -29.83
N LEU A 222 3.37 3.12 -28.96
CA LEU A 222 2.48 4.28 -28.93
C LEU A 222 3.20 5.58 -28.51
N ALA A 223 4.05 5.50 -27.51
CA ALA A 223 4.81 6.64 -27.03
C ALA A 223 6.10 6.90 -27.82
N GLY A 224 6.51 6.01 -28.71
CA GLY A 224 7.77 6.12 -29.45
C GLY A 224 8.99 6.11 -28.53
N MET A 225 8.95 5.33 -27.46
CA MET A 225 9.99 5.21 -26.42
C MET A 225 10.75 3.88 -26.59
N ALA A 226 12.02 3.87 -26.17
CA ALA A 226 12.80 2.64 -26.10
C ALA A 226 12.17 1.66 -25.09
N ARG A 227 12.00 0.38 -25.52
CA ARG A 227 11.37 -0.67 -24.70
C ARG A 227 12.09 -0.89 -23.37
N GLU A 228 13.41 -0.73 -23.35
CA GLU A 228 14.29 -0.91 -22.20
C GLU A 228 14.05 0.10 -21.08
N ARG A 229 13.33 1.19 -21.35
CA ARG A 229 12.91 2.16 -20.34
C ARG A 229 11.62 1.77 -19.62
N ILE A 230 10.92 0.74 -20.10
CA ILE A 230 9.62 0.32 -19.58
C ILE A 230 9.77 -0.99 -18.83
N HIS A 231 9.51 -0.98 -17.53
CA HIS A 231 9.71 -2.09 -16.60
C HIS A 231 8.38 -2.53 -15.99
N LEU A 232 8.17 -3.84 -15.92
CA LEU A 232 7.11 -4.41 -15.09
C LEU A 232 7.58 -4.44 -13.65
N VAL A 233 6.74 -3.99 -12.72
CA VAL A 233 7.08 -3.91 -11.31
C VAL A 233 6.01 -4.54 -10.42
N ASP A 234 6.43 -5.04 -9.27
CA ASP A 234 5.53 -5.58 -8.26
C ASP A 234 4.76 -4.44 -7.59
N GLY A 235 3.46 -4.35 -7.90
CA GLY A 235 2.57 -3.34 -7.37
C GLY A 235 2.32 -3.52 -5.88
N GLU A 236 2.27 -4.76 -5.36
CA GLU A 236 2.07 -5.00 -3.93
C GLU A 236 3.25 -4.48 -3.10
N LEU A 237 4.49 -4.66 -3.57
CA LEU A 237 5.67 -4.14 -2.88
C LEU A 237 5.72 -2.61 -2.88
N LEU A 238 5.21 -1.96 -3.93
CA LEU A 238 5.25 -0.49 -4.06
C LEU A 238 4.01 0.22 -3.50
N SER A 239 2.86 -0.45 -3.37
CA SER A 239 1.61 0.20 -2.96
C SER A 239 1.04 -0.29 -1.62
N TRP A 240 1.45 -1.46 -1.11
CA TRP A 240 0.94 -1.96 0.16
C TRP A 240 1.76 -1.41 1.34
N HIS A 241 1.19 -0.41 1.99
CA HIS A 241 1.74 0.16 3.22
C HIS A 241 1.57 -0.77 4.43
N GLY A 242 2.32 -0.55 5.50
CA GLY A 242 2.29 -1.38 6.73
C GLY A 242 3.52 -2.25 6.86
N SER A 243 3.35 -3.52 7.23
CA SER A 243 4.45 -4.46 7.48
C SER A 243 5.27 -4.81 6.23
N ARG A 244 4.70 -4.63 5.04
CA ARG A 244 5.41 -4.84 3.77
C ARG A 244 6.35 -3.68 3.39
N THR A 245 6.15 -2.50 3.99
CA THR A 245 6.91 -1.28 3.66
C THR A 245 8.44 -1.42 3.75
N PRO A 246 9.04 -2.12 4.72
CA PRO A 246 10.50 -2.34 4.73
C PRO A 246 11.02 -2.99 3.45
N ARG A 247 10.32 -4.03 2.96
CA ARG A 247 10.67 -4.70 1.70
C ARG A 247 10.39 -3.81 0.50
N GLY A 248 9.30 -3.03 0.54
CA GLY A 248 8.95 -2.05 -0.48
C GLY A 248 10.01 -0.96 -0.65
N ILE A 249 10.63 -0.50 0.45
CA ILE A 249 11.74 0.47 0.42
C ILE A 249 12.96 -0.11 -0.32
N ASP A 250 13.36 -1.32 0.02
CA ASP A 250 14.49 -1.98 -0.64
C ASP A 250 14.20 -2.24 -2.13
N TYR A 251 12.96 -2.64 -2.44
CA TYR A 251 12.51 -2.86 -3.81
C TYR A 251 12.48 -1.55 -4.63
N ALA A 252 11.98 -0.46 -4.05
CA ALA A 252 11.99 0.86 -4.71
C ALA A 252 13.43 1.32 -5.02
N GLU A 253 14.38 1.08 -4.11
CA GLU A 253 15.79 1.35 -4.35
C GLU A 253 16.31 0.51 -5.51
N ALA A 254 16.05 -0.80 -5.53
CA ALA A 254 16.49 -1.71 -6.59
C ALA A 254 15.92 -1.32 -7.96
N VAL A 255 14.61 -1.05 -8.03
CA VAL A 255 13.92 -0.63 -9.27
C VAL A 255 14.51 0.65 -9.86
N LEU A 256 14.76 1.67 -9.03
CA LEU A 256 15.27 2.95 -9.54
C LEU A 256 16.75 2.94 -9.86
N THR A 257 17.55 2.15 -9.13
CA THR A 257 19.02 2.17 -9.31
C THR A 257 19.56 1.08 -10.22
N GLY A 258 18.73 0.10 -10.59
CA GLY A 258 19.18 -1.09 -11.31
C GLY A 258 20.10 -1.99 -10.47
N ALA A 259 20.15 -1.80 -9.16
CA ALA A 259 21.01 -2.55 -8.25
C ALA A 259 20.29 -3.84 -7.79
N GLY A 260 20.12 -4.77 -8.67
CA GLY A 260 19.48 -6.06 -8.46
C GLY A 260 18.34 -6.27 -9.45
N GLU A 261 18.25 -7.46 -10.03
CA GLU A 261 17.02 -7.86 -10.72
C GLU A 261 15.90 -7.89 -9.67
N PRO A 262 14.73 -7.29 -9.99
CA PRO A 262 13.58 -7.34 -9.10
C PRO A 262 13.03 -8.77 -8.95
#